data_4e5480e2120c2cd4defc972d9ec72a5b
#
_entry.id   4e5480e2120c2cd4defc972d9ec72a5b
#
_cell.length_a   1.000
_cell.length_b   1.000
_cell.length_c   1.000
_cell.angle_alpha   90.00
_cell.angle_beta   90.00
_cell.angle_gamma   90.00
#
_symmetry.space_group_name_H-M   'P 1'
#
loop_
_entity.id
_entity.type
_entity.pdbx_description
1 polymer ?
#
loop_
_entity_poly.entity_id
_entity_poly.type
_entity_poly.pdbx_seq_one_letter_code
_entity_poly.pdbx_strand_id
1 'polypeptide(L)'
;MLHTRELTLPGLLIITSLTACEQATLAEQPSQPPALEASCGASGMLAARLFGGISADIEWSTENLRCESLARPNGAGIRLRFTGAVADEQLAFIIALPGLRPGQSGQEFASNVTVTVEGSGRFFSSPNMESCWTDVTSEEQPAAGAGRYTLTGTLYCVSPLGELNGDAAVSLSELSFTSIVDWSNE
;
A
#
# COMPACT_ATOMS: atom_id res chain seq x y z
N MET A 1 -33.78 84.92 -30.51
CA MET A 1 -32.69 85.69 -31.24
C MET A 1 -31.37 84.97 -30.96
N LEU A 2 -30.68 84.72 -32.02
CA LEU A 2 -29.26 84.40 -32.23
C LEU A 2 -28.78 83.07 -31.68
N HIS A 3 -28.55 82.23 -32.62
CA HIS A 3 -27.42 81.89 -33.49
C HIS A 3 -26.37 80.95 -32.81
N THR A 4 -26.51 79.74 -33.24
CA THR A 4 -25.54 78.90 -33.99
C THR A 4 -24.05 79.12 -33.75
N ARG A 5 -23.36 78.06 -33.43
CA ARG A 5 -22.25 77.59 -34.27
C ARG A 5 -21.83 76.17 -33.89
N GLU A 6 -22.05 75.31 -34.83
CA GLU A 6 -21.43 73.97 -34.84
C GLU A 6 -19.90 74.12 -35.01
N LEU A 7 -19.15 73.32 -34.31
CA LEU A 7 -17.75 73.09 -34.64
C LEU A 7 -17.54 71.53 -34.60
N THR A 8 -17.56 71.01 -35.80
CA THR A 8 -17.12 69.65 -36.10
C THR A 8 -15.60 69.58 -35.93
N LEU A 9 -15.14 68.62 -35.08
CA LEU A 9 -13.75 68.15 -35.07
C LEU A 9 -13.74 66.65 -35.45
N PRO A 10 -12.83 66.26 -36.36
CA PRO A 10 -12.75 64.90 -36.83
C PRO A 10 -12.12 64.00 -35.76
N GLY A 11 -12.77 62.88 -35.54
CA GLY A 11 -12.32 61.84 -34.61
C GLY A 11 -11.05 61.17 -35.13
N LEU A 12 -10.08 61.09 -34.26
CA LEU A 12 -8.91 60.23 -34.41
C LEU A 12 -9.20 58.90 -33.75
N LEU A 13 -9.51 57.91 -34.57
CA LEU A 13 -9.68 56.53 -34.12
C LEU A 13 -8.31 55.96 -33.77
N ILE A 14 -7.99 55.87 -32.49
CA ILE A 14 -6.85 55.12 -32.01
C ILE A 14 -7.31 53.68 -31.76
N ILE A 15 -6.97 52.81 -32.70
CA ILE A 15 -7.16 51.35 -32.52
C ILE A 15 -6.03 50.86 -31.63
N THR A 16 -6.29 50.75 -30.34
CA THR A 16 -5.41 50.02 -29.42
C THR A 16 -5.68 48.53 -29.57
N SER A 17 -4.82 47.86 -30.33
CA SER A 17 -4.74 46.41 -30.38
C SER A 17 -4.27 45.91 -29.01
N LEU A 18 -5.23 45.44 -28.21
CA LEU A 18 -4.93 44.60 -27.02
C LEU A 18 -4.44 43.26 -27.55
N THR A 19 -3.13 43.05 -27.54
CA THR A 19 -2.54 41.72 -27.58
C THR A 19 -2.85 41.05 -26.24
N ALA A 20 -3.91 40.26 -26.19
CA ALA A 20 -4.15 39.33 -25.11
C ALA A 20 -3.05 38.26 -25.16
N CYS A 21 -2.06 38.37 -24.27
CA CYS A 21 -1.22 37.23 -23.92
C CYS A 21 -2.12 36.20 -23.24
N GLU A 22 -2.54 35.19 -24.01
CA GLU A 22 -3.14 33.99 -23.52
C GLU A 22 -2.05 33.21 -22.77
N GLN A 23 -1.96 33.45 -21.46
CA GLN A 23 -1.21 32.59 -20.57
C GLN A 23 -1.93 31.25 -20.57
N ALA A 24 -1.42 30.32 -21.39
CA ALA A 24 -1.73 28.91 -21.23
C ALA A 24 -1.30 28.53 -19.80
N THR A 25 -2.25 28.52 -18.88
CA THR A 25 -2.12 27.87 -17.59
C THR A 25 -1.91 26.39 -17.93
N LEU A 26 -0.64 25.96 -17.92
CA LEU A 26 -0.34 24.55 -17.79
C LEU A 26 -1.05 24.10 -16.52
N ALA A 27 -2.19 23.44 -16.68
CA ALA A 27 -2.82 22.71 -15.61
C ALA A 27 -1.76 21.70 -15.14
N GLU A 28 -1.16 22.01 -14.00
CA GLU A 28 -0.33 21.08 -13.26
C GLU A 28 -1.21 19.86 -13.00
N GLN A 29 -1.06 18.84 -13.85
CA GLN A 29 -1.64 17.53 -13.57
C GLN A 29 -1.15 17.17 -12.18
N PRO A 30 -2.07 16.89 -11.22
CA PRO A 30 -1.64 16.35 -9.94
C PRO A 30 -0.76 15.16 -10.28
N SER A 31 0.52 15.24 -9.93
CA SER A 31 1.44 14.12 -10.06
C SER A 31 0.79 12.98 -9.32
N GLN A 32 0.24 12.03 -10.06
CA GLN A 32 -0.21 10.77 -9.52
C GLN A 32 0.97 10.26 -8.70
N PRO A 33 0.79 9.99 -7.39
CA PRO A 33 1.87 9.39 -6.62
C PRO A 33 2.35 8.19 -7.43
N PRO A 34 3.68 7.98 -7.55
CA PRO A 34 4.21 6.85 -8.31
C PRO A 34 3.42 5.65 -7.87
N ALA A 35 2.78 4.96 -8.83
CA ALA A 35 2.09 3.72 -8.54
C ALA A 35 3.13 2.88 -7.80
N LEU A 36 2.88 2.60 -6.52
CA LEU A 36 3.66 1.66 -5.75
C LEU A 36 3.64 0.40 -6.60
N GLU A 37 4.73 0.17 -7.33
CA GLU A 37 4.86 -1.02 -8.14
C GLU A 37 4.60 -2.16 -7.18
N ALA A 38 3.58 -2.95 -7.47
CA ALA A 38 3.17 -4.03 -6.62
C ALA A 38 4.39 -4.92 -6.37
N SER A 39 4.98 -4.81 -5.19
CA SER A 39 6.25 -5.45 -4.84
C SER A 39 6.09 -6.94 -4.58
N CYS A 40 5.03 -7.56 -5.12
CA CYS A 40 4.81 -8.99 -5.01
C CYS A 40 5.88 -9.80 -5.75
N GLY A 41 6.47 -9.26 -6.83
CA GLY A 41 7.32 -10.03 -7.73
C GLY A 41 6.50 -11.01 -8.58
N ALA A 42 7.18 -11.73 -9.47
CA ALA A 42 6.52 -12.66 -10.40
C ALA A 42 5.84 -13.87 -9.70
N SER A 43 6.31 -14.22 -8.51
CA SER A 43 5.81 -15.34 -7.70
C SER A 43 5.04 -14.88 -6.46
N GLY A 44 4.63 -13.60 -6.40
CA GLY A 44 3.88 -13.07 -5.28
C GLY A 44 2.59 -13.84 -5.03
N MET A 45 2.37 -14.23 -3.78
CA MET A 45 1.18 -14.96 -3.38
C MET A 45 0.87 -14.77 -1.90
N LEU A 46 -0.40 -14.98 -1.54
CA LEU A 46 -0.83 -15.18 -0.17
C LEU A 46 -1.97 -16.20 -0.16
N ALA A 47 -1.82 -17.24 0.64
CA ALA A 47 -2.85 -18.24 0.89
C ALA A 47 -3.12 -18.36 2.39
N ALA A 48 -4.39 -18.31 2.79
CA ALA A 48 -4.81 -18.43 4.17
C ALA A 48 -6.28 -18.83 4.27
N ARG A 49 -6.67 -19.37 5.42
CA ARG A 49 -8.08 -19.58 5.76
C ARG A 49 -8.41 -18.88 7.06
N LEU A 50 -9.48 -18.09 7.04
CA LEU A 50 -10.01 -17.37 8.19
C LEU A 50 -11.31 -17.99 8.68
N PHE A 51 -11.51 -17.98 10.01
CA PHE A 51 -12.72 -18.46 10.68
C PHE A 51 -13.16 -17.49 11.77
N GLY A 52 -14.45 -17.38 12.00
CA GLY A 52 -15.02 -16.55 13.05
C GLY A 52 -15.56 -15.21 12.53
N GLY A 53 -15.09 -14.09 13.07
CA GLY A 53 -15.57 -12.75 12.71
C GLY A 53 -15.41 -12.38 11.23
N ILE A 54 -14.51 -13.05 10.54
CA ILE A 54 -14.38 -13.16 9.10
C ILE A 54 -14.23 -14.64 8.78
N SER A 55 -14.95 -15.13 7.76
CA SER A 55 -14.81 -16.52 7.27
C SER A 55 -14.51 -16.48 5.78
N ALA A 56 -13.31 -16.88 5.38
CA ALA A 56 -12.84 -16.82 4.01
C ALA A 56 -11.73 -17.85 3.74
N ASP A 57 -11.77 -18.45 2.56
CA ASP A 57 -10.64 -19.14 1.96
C ASP A 57 -9.96 -18.17 0.98
N ILE A 58 -8.68 -17.93 1.16
CA ILE A 58 -7.92 -16.91 0.45
C ILE A 58 -6.80 -17.59 -0.31
N GLU A 59 -6.78 -17.34 -1.61
CA GLU A 59 -5.73 -17.77 -2.54
C GLU A 59 -5.48 -16.60 -3.50
N TRP A 60 -4.59 -15.70 -3.12
CA TRP A 60 -4.22 -14.55 -3.93
C TRP A 60 -2.90 -14.79 -4.64
N SER A 61 -2.81 -14.35 -5.87
CA SER A 61 -1.62 -14.34 -6.72
C SER A 61 -1.35 -12.94 -7.26
N THR A 62 -0.27 -12.75 -7.99
CA THR A 62 0.12 -11.46 -8.56
C THR A 62 -0.97 -10.75 -9.37
N GLU A 63 -1.96 -11.48 -9.88
CA GLU A 63 -3.05 -10.91 -10.69
C GLU A 63 -4.09 -10.17 -9.83
N ASN A 64 -4.30 -10.60 -8.58
CA ASN A 64 -5.33 -10.08 -7.68
C ASN A 64 -4.79 -9.68 -6.31
N LEU A 65 -3.47 -9.65 -6.15
CA LEU A 65 -2.74 -9.33 -4.94
C LEU A 65 -1.95 -8.03 -5.10
N ARG A 66 -2.04 -7.17 -4.10
CA ARG A 66 -1.14 -6.04 -3.92
C ARG A 66 -0.23 -6.30 -2.73
N CYS A 67 1.07 -6.11 -2.91
CA CYS A 67 2.06 -6.24 -1.85
C CYS A 67 2.75 -4.91 -1.59
N GLU A 68 2.97 -4.62 -0.33
CA GLU A 68 3.79 -3.50 0.11
C GLU A 68 4.77 -4.02 1.15
N SER A 69 6.02 -3.59 1.07
CA SER A 69 7.03 -3.89 2.07
C SER A 69 7.62 -2.60 2.62
N LEU A 70 7.79 -2.54 3.93
CA LEU A 70 8.40 -1.41 4.61
C LEU A 70 9.45 -1.93 5.58
N ALA A 71 10.72 -1.70 5.24
CA ALA A 71 11.82 -1.93 6.17
C ALA A 71 11.70 -0.95 7.35
N ARG A 72 11.98 -1.44 8.55
CA ARG A 72 12.04 -0.57 9.74
C ARG A 72 13.39 0.12 9.79
N PRO A 73 13.44 1.36 10.30
CA PRO A 73 14.72 2.05 10.50
C PRO A 73 15.73 1.21 11.29
N ASN A 74 17.00 1.28 10.93
CA ASN A 74 18.12 0.56 11.55
C ASN A 74 18.06 -0.97 11.40
N GLY A 75 17.50 -1.49 10.32
CA GLY A 75 17.41 -2.93 10.07
C GLY A 75 16.63 -3.70 11.14
N ALA A 76 15.74 -3.03 11.87
CA ALA A 76 15.01 -3.60 12.99
C ALA A 76 13.79 -4.43 12.58
N GLY A 77 13.77 -4.98 11.37
CA GLY A 77 12.72 -5.84 10.85
C GLY A 77 11.94 -5.24 9.69
N ILE A 78 10.90 -5.94 9.31
CA ILE A 78 10.08 -5.57 8.16
C ILE A 78 8.59 -5.63 8.50
N ARG A 79 7.80 -4.84 7.81
CA ARG A 79 6.35 -4.93 7.75
C ARG A 79 5.92 -5.19 6.31
N LEU A 80 5.18 -6.26 6.12
CA LEU A 80 4.56 -6.64 4.86
C LEU A 80 3.08 -6.32 4.92
N ARG A 81 2.52 -5.86 3.81
CA ARG A 81 1.08 -5.69 3.64
C ARG A 81 0.65 -6.34 2.34
N PHE A 82 -0.33 -7.21 2.44
CA PHE A 82 -0.95 -7.93 1.33
C PHE A 82 -2.40 -7.52 1.26
N THR A 83 -2.85 -7.04 0.12
CA THR A 83 -4.23 -6.58 -0.07
C THR A 83 -4.86 -7.28 -1.26
N GLY A 84 -6.07 -7.81 -1.07
CA GLY A 84 -6.83 -8.48 -2.12
C GLY A 84 -8.32 -8.47 -1.84
N ALA A 85 -9.10 -8.84 -2.84
CA ALA A 85 -10.55 -8.92 -2.72
C ALA A 85 -10.99 -10.29 -2.19
N VAL A 86 -12.04 -10.28 -1.37
CA VAL A 86 -12.79 -11.47 -0.92
C VAL A 86 -14.27 -11.12 -1.04
N ALA A 87 -14.97 -11.76 -1.96
CA ALA A 87 -16.33 -11.38 -2.34
C ALA A 87 -16.42 -9.88 -2.66
N ASP A 88 -17.26 -9.12 -1.96
CA ASP A 88 -17.47 -7.69 -2.17
C ASP A 88 -16.61 -6.81 -1.25
N GLU A 89 -15.73 -7.40 -0.45
CA GLU A 89 -14.87 -6.70 0.51
C GLU A 89 -13.41 -6.74 0.08
N GLN A 90 -12.64 -5.74 0.51
CA GLN A 90 -11.19 -5.73 0.42
C GLN A 90 -10.60 -6.08 1.78
N LEU A 91 -9.76 -7.09 1.81
CA LEU A 91 -8.99 -7.44 3.01
C LEU A 91 -7.53 -7.04 2.86
N ALA A 92 -6.91 -6.66 3.97
CA ALA A 92 -5.46 -6.53 4.02
C ALA A 92 -4.91 -7.35 5.20
N PHE A 93 -3.83 -8.08 4.93
CA PHE A 93 -2.99 -8.74 5.93
C PHE A 93 -1.75 -7.90 6.15
N ILE A 94 -1.49 -7.53 7.37
CA ILE A 94 -0.28 -6.82 7.78
C ILE A 94 0.51 -7.77 8.67
N ILE A 95 1.71 -8.14 8.22
CA ILE A 95 2.61 -9.04 8.93
C ILE A 95 3.86 -8.25 9.30
N ALA A 96 4.13 -8.13 10.59
CA ALA A 96 5.34 -7.50 11.08
C ALA A 96 6.30 -8.54 11.65
N LEU A 97 7.54 -8.51 11.20
CA LEU A 97 8.66 -9.37 11.58
C LEU A 97 9.78 -8.49 12.17
N PRO A 98 9.65 -8.04 13.43
CA PRO A 98 10.54 -7.00 13.99
C PRO A 98 11.98 -7.46 14.19
N GLY A 99 12.25 -8.76 14.18
CA GLY A 99 13.60 -9.31 14.36
C GLY A 99 14.29 -9.72 13.06
N LEU A 100 13.61 -9.68 11.93
CA LEU A 100 14.14 -10.14 10.65
C LEU A 100 15.15 -9.12 10.09
N ARG A 101 16.27 -9.64 9.57
CA ARG A 101 17.33 -8.85 8.93
C ARG A 101 17.42 -9.14 7.42
N PRO A 102 18.01 -8.25 6.62
CA PRO A 102 18.25 -8.50 5.20
C PRO A 102 18.93 -9.85 4.96
N GLY A 103 18.38 -10.65 4.03
CA GLY A 103 18.93 -11.95 3.66
C GLY A 103 18.79 -13.06 4.72
N GLN A 104 18.18 -12.79 5.86
CA GLN A 104 18.03 -13.77 6.91
C GLN A 104 16.91 -14.76 6.58
N SER A 105 17.22 -16.06 6.74
CA SER A 105 16.26 -17.15 6.77
C SER A 105 16.28 -17.81 8.15
N GLY A 106 15.20 -18.47 8.55
CA GLY A 106 15.11 -19.19 9.83
C GLY A 106 13.68 -19.56 10.17
N GLN A 107 13.51 -20.11 11.35
CA GLN A 107 12.23 -20.58 11.87
C GLN A 107 11.82 -19.76 13.09
N GLU A 108 10.50 -19.73 13.34
CA GLU A 108 9.90 -19.17 14.55
C GLU A 108 10.26 -17.71 14.85
N PHE A 109 10.30 -16.87 13.80
CA PHE A 109 10.36 -15.43 14.02
C PHE A 109 9.07 -14.95 14.67
N ALA A 110 9.17 -14.37 15.87
CA ALA A 110 8.04 -13.74 16.52
C ALA A 110 7.41 -12.68 15.61
N SER A 111 6.10 -12.78 15.40
CA SER A 111 5.38 -12.01 14.40
C SER A 111 4.14 -11.35 14.98
N ASN A 112 3.84 -10.14 14.50
CA ASN A 112 2.54 -9.53 14.74
C ASN A 112 1.71 -9.57 13.45
N VAL A 113 0.46 -10.00 13.56
CA VAL A 113 -0.47 -10.13 12.45
C VAL A 113 -1.68 -9.25 12.70
N THR A 114 -2.06 -8.49 11.69
CA THR A 114 -3.31 -7.75 11.66
C THR A 114 -4.04 -8.04 10.37
N VAL A 115 -5.33 -8.37 10.46
CA VAL A 115 -6.24 -8.47 9.32
C VAL A 115 -7.19 -7.29 9.38
N THR A 116 -7.33 -6.57 8.28
CA THR A 116 -8.24 -5.43 8.17
C THR A 116 -9.28 -5.67 7.10
N VAL A 117 -10.52 -5.23 7.36
CA VAL A 117 -11.55 -5.08 6.33
C VAL A 117 -11.51 -3.62 5.90
N GLU A 118 -10.96 -3.38 4.72
CA GLU A 118 -10.70 -2.03 4.21
C GLU A 118 -12.02 -1.24 4.09
N GLY A 119 -11.97 0.02 4.53
CA GLY A 119 -13.13 0.91 4.48
C GLY A 119 -14.18 0.70 5.57
N SER A 120 -14.15 -0.42 6.31
CA SER A 120 -15.12 -0.71 7.38
C SER A 120 -14.66 -0.24 8.76
N GLY A 121 -13.37 0.05 8.93
CA GLY A 121 -12.76 0.35 10.23
C GLY A 121 -12.62 -0.88 11.16
N ARG A 122 -12.80 -2.08 10.64
CA ARG A 122 -12.62 -3.33 11.40
C ARG A 122 -11.18 -3.83 11.29
N PHE A 123 -10.56 -4.08 12.44
CA PHE A 123 -9.19 -4.54 12.55
C PHE A 123 -9.12 -5.69 13.54
N PHE A 124 -8.49 -6.78 13.13
CA PHE A 124 -8.25 -7.96 13.97
C PHE A 124 -6.75 -8.14 14.13
N SER A 125 -6.24 -8.13 15.35
CA SER A 125 -4.80 -8.18 15.58
C SER A 125 -4.42 -9.26 16.58
N SER A 126 -3.22 -9.82 16.41
CA SER A 126 -2.63 -10.72 17.42
C SER A 126 -2.46 -9.96 18.75
N PRO A 127 -2.78 -10.59 19.90
CA PRO A 127 -2.77 -9.91 21.19
C PRO A 127 -1.36 -9.47 21.63
N ASN A 128 -0.33 -10.18 21.18
CA ASN A 128 1.07 -9.89 21.48
C ASN A 128 1.99 -10.55 20.45
N MET A 129 3.30 -10.32 20.59
CA MET A 129 4.34 -10.86 19.70
C MET A 129 4.57 -12.37 19.84
N GLU A 130 4.14 -12.98 20.93
CA GLU A 130 4.28 -14.41 21.20
C GLU A 130 3.04 -15.20 20.79
N SER A 131 2.15 -14.59 20.04
CA SER A 131 0.92 -15.21 19.57
C SER A 131 1.01 -15.75 18.15
N CYS A 132 1.97 -15.30 17.37
CA CYS A 132 2.19 -15.75 16.00
C CYS A 132 3.69 -15.89 15.72
N TRP A 133 4.03 -16.89 14.92
CA TRP A 133 5.40 -17.15 14.46
C TRP A 133 5.43 -17.37 12.95
N THR A 134 6.55 -17.00 12.36
CA THR A 134 6.77 -17.14 10.91
C THR A 134 8.09 -17.85 10.66
N ASP A 135 8.05 -18.90 9.87
CA ASP A 135 9.21 -19.48 9.22
C ASP A 135 9.49 -18.72 7.94
N VAL A 136 10.74 -18.35 7.69
CA VAL A 136 11.13 -17.46 6.61
C VAL A 136 12.26 -18.07 5.78
N THR A 137 12.12 -18.01 4.47
CA THR A 137 13.20 -18.18 3.49
C THR A 137 13.40 -16.87 2.74
N SER A 138 14.63 -16.41 2.65
CA SER A 138 15.00 -15.15 1.98
C SER A 138 16.05 -15.42 0.90
N GLU A 139 15.75 -15.05 -0.35
CA GLU A 139 16.61 -15.22 -1.50
C GLU A 139 16.93 -13.87 -2.13
N GLU A 140 18.21 -13.54 -2.26
CA GLU A 140 18.63 -12.29 -2.90
C GLU A 140 18.25 -12.26 -4.38
N GLN A 141 17.81 -11.09 -4.86
CA GLN A 141 17.43 -10.83 -6.25
C GLN A 141 18.43 -9.89 -6.93
N PRO A 142 19.64 -10.35 -7.29
CA PRO A 142 20.69 -9.47 -7.81
C PRO A 142 20.30 -8.72 -9.07
N ALA A 143 19.47 -9.33 -9.91
CA ALA A 143 18.96 -8.72 -11.16
C ALA A 143 18.00 -7.54 -10.90
N ALA A 144 17.38 -7.48 -9.71
CA ALA A 144 16.44 -6.42 -9.34
C ALA A 144 17.10 -5.27 -8.56
N GLY A 145 18.42 -5.35 -8.32
CA GLY A 145 19.20 -4.37 -7.57
C GLY A 145 19.64 -4.89 -6.19
N ALA A 146 20.66 -4.26 -5.63
CA ALA A 146 21.16 -4.62 -4.30
C ALA A 146 20.10 -4.35 -3.22
N GLY A 147 20.03 -5.21 -2.22
CA GLY A 147 19.12 -5.07 -1.09
C GLY A 147 17.69 -5.56 -1.35
N ARG A 148 17.41 -6.14 -2.52
CA ARG A 148 16.11 -6.74 -2.84
C ARG A 148 16.16 -8.26 -2.67
N TYR A 149 15.14 -8.79 -2.01
CA TYR A 149 15.02 -10.22 -1.70
C TYR A 149 13.61 -10.71 -2.01
N THR A 150 13.49 -11.96 -2.49
CA THR A 150 12.24 -12.71 -2.41
C THR A 150 12.13 -13.28 -1.01
N LEU A 151 11.08 -12.92 -0.30
CA LEU A 151 10.76 -13.44 1.02
C LEU A 151 9.58 -14.39 0.90
N THR A 152 9.79 -15.64 1.25
CA THR A 152 8.72 -16.66 1.38
C THR A 152 8.56 -16.99 2.84
N GLY A 153 7.33 -17.05 3.32
CA GLY A 153 7.04 -17.37 4.71
C GLY A 153 5.83 -18.25 4.88
N THR A 154 5.88 -19.04 5.96
CA THR A 154 4.74 -19.77 6.52
C THR A 154 4.51 -19.28 7.93
N LEU A 155 3.30 -18.83 8.20
CA LEU A 155 2.94 -18.20 9.47
C LEU A 155 1.80 -18.97 10.13
N TYR A 156 1.89 -19.14 11.43
CA TYR A 156 0.81 -19.69 12.26
C TYR A 156 0.62 -18.83 13.51
N CYS A 157 -0.60 -18.83 14.04
CA CYS A 157 -0.97 -18.17 15.29
C CYS A 157 -1.56 -19.17 16.27
N VAL A 158 -1.15 -19.11 17.53
CA VAL A 158 -1.67 -19.98 18.60
C VAL A 158 -2.88 -19.37 19.31
N SER A 159 -3.17 -18.11 19.03
CA SER A 159 -4.32 -17.39 19.58
C SER A 159 -5.09 -16.70 18.46
N PRO A 160 -6.42 -16.58 18.57
CA PRO A 160 -7.20 -15.79 17.64
C PRO A 160 -6.76 -14.32 17.62
N LEU A 161 -6.93 -13.68 16.47
CA LEU A 161 -6.78 -12.23 16.30
C LEU A 161 -8.03 -11.56 16.86
N GLY A 162 -7.90 -10.77 17.92
CA GLY A 162 -9.01 -10.03 18.52
C GLY A 162 -9.38 -8.80 17.73
N GLU A 163 -10.67 -8.48 17.63
CA GLU A 163 -11.15 -7.24 17.02
C GLU A 163 -10.79 -6.03 17.91
N LEU A 164 -10.13 -5.04 17.32
CA LEU A 164 -9.87 -3.78 18.01
C LEU A 164 -11.18 -2.98 18.12
N ASN A 165 -11.54 -2.61 19.33
CA ASN A 165 -12.80 -1.94 19.65
C ASN A 165 -14.08 -2.76 19.36
N GLY A 166 -13.99 -4.09 19.39
CA GLY A 166 -15.10 -5.02 19.22
C GLY A 166 -14.92 -6.30 20.03
N ASP A 167 -15.91 -7.18 19.99
CA ASP A 167 -15.92 -8.45 20.73
C ASP A 167 -15.68 -9.67 19.82
N ALA A 168 -15.53 -9.45 18.52
CA ALA A 168 -15.30 -10.52 17.57
C ALA A 168 -13.81 -10.94 17.55
N ALA A 169 -13.57 -12.16 17.07
CA ALA A 169 -12.23 -12.66 16.84
C ALA A 169 -12.17 -13.44 15.52
N VAL A 170 -10.99 -13.48 14.93
CA VAL A 170 -10.67 -14.25 13.73
C VAL A 170 -9.59 -15.25 14.05
N SER A 171 -9.85 -16.52 13.82
CA SER A 171 -8.85 -17.57 13.84
C SER A 171 -8.22 -17.66 12.45
N LEU A 172 -6.90 -17.67 12.41
CA LEU A 172 -6.10 -17.84 11.21
C LEU A 172 -5.55 -19.26 11.19
N SER A 173 -5.81 -19.99 10.11
CA SER A 173 -5.06 -21.21 9.84
C SER A 173 -3.63 -20.88 9.40
N GLU A 174 -2.84 -21.86 9.06
CA GLU A 174 -1.55 -21.63 8.44
C GLU A 174 -1.68 -20.65 7.26
N LEU A 175 -0.90 -19.58 7.27
CA LEU A 175 -0.81 -18.59 6.22
C LEU A 175 0.53 -18.74 5.51
N SER A 176 0.50 -18.88 4.18
CA SER A 176 1.70 -18.88 3.35
C SER A 176 1.73 -17.62 2.49
N PHE A 177 2.91 -17.05 2.29
CA PHE A 177 3.09 -15.87 1.46
C PHE A 177 4.43 -15.88 0.71
N THR A 178 4.47 -15.18 -0.40
CA THR A 178 5.70 -14.80 -1.10
C THR A 178 5.59 -13.34 -1.55
N SER A 179 6.63 -12.56 -1.32
CA SER A 179 6.69 -11.14 -1.70
C SER A 179 8.13 -10.72 -1.97
N ILE A 180 8.31 -9.66 -2.73
CA ILE A 180 9.60 -8.96 -2.80
C ILE A 180 9.69 -7.97 -1.64
N VAL A 181 10.83 -7.94 -1.00
CA VAL A 181 11.17 -6.96 0.03
C VAL A 181 12.38 -6.15 -0.41
N ASP A 182 12.32 -4.86 -0.13
CA ASP A 182 13.39 -3.92 -0.47
C ASP A 182 13.94 -3.30 0.82
N TRP A 183 15.22 -3.56 1.10
CA TRP A 183 15.94 -3.04 2.24
C TRP A 183 16.82 -1.83 1.89
N SER A 184 16.81 -1.38 0.62
CA SER A 184 17.68 -0.30 0.15
C SER A 184 17.29 1.09 0.66
N ASN A 185 16.11 1.24 1.23
CA ASN A 185 15.57 2.51 1.73
C ASN A 185 15.75 2.69 3.25
N GLU A 186 16.80 2.12 3.82
CA GLU A 186 17.17 2.31 5.22
C GLU A 186 17.98 3.60 5.46
#